data_4358df40ea8135d2bf269874be73f783
#
_entry.id   4358df40ea8135d2bf269874be73f783
#
_cell.length_a   1.000
_cell.length_b   1.000
_cell.length_c   1.000
_cell.angle_alpha   90.00
_cell.angle_beta   90.00
_cell.angle_gamma   90.00
#
_symmetry.space_group_name_H-M   'P 1'
#
loop_
_entity.id
_entity.type
_entity.pdbx_description
1 polymer ?
#
loop_
_entity_poly.entity_id
_entity_poly.type
_entity_poly.pdbx_seq_one_letter_code
_entity_poly.pdbx_strand_id
1 'polypeptide(L)'
;MYVLENAMFRVEINELGAELSSFKSKTTGTEYVWQADPAIWKRHAPILFPIVGRLKDKTYTVGGKAYEITQHGFGRDLEWQGKRVSDCCVEFRLEQSEFTKKMYPWDFACTVRYTLDGASLKKEHITENRSDTTMYYEVGGHDAYNLCWQDGEQITDYYVAFEGTDTLSRIETDESVMLTQERGAVPLADGRLPISRELFANDAVMTEGLPVRRATIGCTKNSRSITMDFTDFDYFAVWSPYKDTAVPFVCLEPWSTLPDGSYLDHAIENKEGVRVLQPGQSENLSFTTTIRE
;
A
#
# COMPACT_ATOMS: atom_id res chain seq x y z
N MET A 1 -8.88 17.86 5.56
CA MET A 1 -7.42 17.66 5.54
C MET A 1 -6.84 17.91 6.92
N TYR A 2 -5.96 17.03 7.39
CA TYR A 2 -5.27 17.11 8.69
C TYR A 2 -3.77 17.27 8.47
N VAL A 3 -3.12 17.99 9.38
CA VAL A 3 -1.67 18.24 9.34
C VAL A 3 -1.07 17.73 10.63
N LEU A 4 -0.04 16.87 10.53
CA LEU A 4 0.86 16.52 11.62
C LEU A 4 2.18 17.25 11.40
N GLU A 5 2.78 17.76 12.46
CA GLU A 5 4.01 18.53 12.32
C GLU A 5 4.90 18.39 13.55
N ASN A 6 6.20 18.28 13.31
CA ASN A 6 7.22 18.36 14.35
C ASN A 6 8.37 19.30 13.90
N ALA A 7 9.51 19.27 14.57
CA ALA A 7 10.65 20.13 14.22
C ALA A 7 11.23 19.81 12.83
N MET A 8 11.12 18.56 12.35
CA MET A 8 11.79 18.07 11.14
C MET A 8 10.85 18.00 9.93
N PHE A 9 9.62 17.55 10.14
CA PHE A 9 8.70 17.20 9.06
C PHE A 9 7.31 17.80 9.25
N ARG A 10 6.64 17.99 8.11
CA ARG A 10 5.23 18.31 7.97
C ARG A 10 4.58 17.22 7.13
N VAL A 11 3.48 16.65 7.63
CA VAL A 11 2.71 15.56 7.00
C VAL A 11 1.28 16.04 6.82
N GLU A 12 0.71 15.80 5.63
CA GLU A 12 -0.67 16.14 5.33
C GLU A 12 -1.46 14.88 4.96
N ILE A 13 -2.66 14.75 5.50
CA ILE A 13 -3.55 13.60 5.25
C ILE A 13 -4.94 14.14 4.90
N ASN A 14 -5.50 13.65 3.80
CA ASN A 14 -6.83 13.97 3.34
C ASN A 14 -7.90 13.10 4.00
N GLU A 15 -9.11 13.63 4.19
CA GLU A 15 -10.25 12.86 4.67
C GLU A 15 -10.78 11.92 3.59
N LEU A 16 -10.73 12.32 2.32
CA LEU A 16 -11.00 11.42 1.22
C LEU A 16 -9.94 10.33 1.17
N GLY A 17 -10.38 9.09 1.36
CA GLY A 17 -9.51 7.91 1.38
C GLY A 17 -8.62 7.79 2.61
N ALA A 18 -8.71 8.68 3.61
CA ALA A 18 -7.71 8.82 4.66
C ALA A 18 -6.28 8.87 4.10
N GLU A 19 -6.11 9.50 2.93
CA GLU A 19 -4.92 9.37 2.08
C GLU A 19 -3.81 10.32 2.52
N LEU A 20 -2.62 9.77 2.78
CA LEU A 20 -1.39 10.53 2.95
C LEU A 20 -1.09 11.30 1.66
N SER A 21 -1.03 12.63 1.70
CA SER A 21 -0.84 13.48 0.53
C SER A 21 0.46 14.28 0.52
N SER A 22 1.14 14.41 1.67
CA SER A 22 2.44 15.07 1.77
C SER A 22 3.24 14.51 2.94
N PHE A 23 4.54 14.33 2.75
CA PHE A 23 5.53 14.08 3.78
C PHE A 23 6.76 14.92 3.45
N LYS A 24 6.76 16.14 3.94
CA LYS A 24 7.71 17.18 3.52
C LYS A 24 8.72 17.49 4.61
N SER A 25 9.99 17.51 4.23
CA SER A 25 11.06 18.02 5.11
C SER A 25 10.96 19.52 5.29
N LYS A 26 11.05 19.98 6.54
CA LYS A 26 11.12 21.42 6.87
C LYS A 26 12.52 21.98 6.71
N THR A 27 13.53 21.12 6.74
CA THR A 27 14.96 21.49 6.63
C THR A 27 15.33 21.71 5.17
N THR A 28 15.01 20.75 4.29
CA THR A 28 15.44 20.78 2.89
C THR A 28 14.33 21.26 1.95
N GLY A 29 13.07 21.26 2.40
CA GLY A 29 11.91 21.55 1.58
C GLY A 29 11.51 20.39 0.65
N THR A 30 12.22 19.27 0.71
CA THR A 30 11.95 18.09 -0.14
C THR A 30 10.59 17.49 0.18
N GLU A 31 9.76 17.28 -0.86
CA GLU A 31 8.51 16.54 -0.77
C GLU A 31 8.76 15.08 -1.16
N TYR A 32 8.52 14.17 -0.24
CA TYR A 32 8.80 12.76 -0.43
C TYR A 32 7.63 11.97 -0.99
N VAL A 33 6.39 12.45 -0.83
CA VAL A 33 5.19 11.80 -1.39
C VAL A 33 4.92 12.34 -2.80
N TRP A 34 4.56 11.47 -3.71
CA TRP A 34 4.11 11.82 -5.05
C TRP A 34 2.90 12.77 -5.00
N GLN A 35 2.89 13.80 -5.84
CA GLN A 35 1.92 14.89 -5.79
C GLN A 35 0.74 14.72 -6.76
N ALA A 36 0.44 13.48 -7.10
CA ALA A 36 -0.79 13.06 -7.80
C ALA A 36 -1.09 13.79 -9.11
N ASP A 37 -0.06 14.05 -9.94
CA ASP A 37 -0.28 14.62 -11.27
C ASP A 37 -1.24 13.72 -12.08
N PRO A 38 -2.44 14.20 -12.45
CA PRO A 38 -3.45 13.39 -13.14
C PRO A 38 -3.02 12.94 -14.55
N ALA A 39 -2.01 13.56 -15.15
CA ALA A 39 -1.44 13.14 -16.43
C ALA A 39 -0.64 11.83 -16.28
N ILE A 40 -0.14 11.55 -15.08
CA ILE A 40 0.67 10.38 -14.77
C ILE A 40 -0.13 9.39 -13.92
N TRP A 41 -0.41 9.77 -12.66
CA TRP A 41 -1.20 8.97 -11.72
C TRP A 41 -1.80 9.88 -10.63
N LYS A 42 -3.13 9.88 -10.55
CA LYS A 42 -3.94 10.86 -9.80
C LYS A 42 -4.11 10.58 -8.30
N ARG A 43 -3.32 9.67 -7.71
CA ARG A 43 -3.35 9.33 -6.28
C ARG A 43 -1.98 9.55 -5.67
N HIS A 44 -1.94 9.66 -4.32
CA HIS A 44 -0.72 9.82 -3.54
C HIS A 44 -0.32 8.52 -2.84
N ALA A 45 -1.15 8.05 -1.92
CA ALA A 45 -0.91 6.89 -1.06
C ALA A 45 -2.23 6.22 -0.66
N PRO A 46 -2.99 5.66 -1.61
CA PRO A 46 -4.32 5.15 -1.33
C PRO A 46 -4.30 3.97 -0.37
N ILE A 47 -5.30 3.93 0.51
CA ILE A 47 -5.57 2.80 1.40
C ILE A 47 -6.32 1.73 0.62
N LEU A 48 -5.84 0.50 0.70
CA LEU A 48 -6.48 -0.66 0.09
C LEU A 48 -7.38 -1.31 1.13
N PHE A 49 -8.71 -1.22 0.92
CA PHE A 49 -9.72 -1.80 1.82
C PHE A 49 -11.09 -1.85 1.13
N PRO A 50 -11.88 -2.92 1.28
CA PRO A 50 -11.59 -4.18 1.97
C PRO A 50 -10.98 -5.24 1.06
N ILE A 51 -10.48 -4.87 -0.13
CA ILE A 51 -9.87 -5.72 -1.14
C ILE A 51 -8.49 -5.17 -1.52
N VAL A 52 -7.51 -6.03 -1.70
CA VAL A 52 -6.19 -5.74 -2.26
C VAL A 52 -6.15 -6.20 -3.72
N GLY A 53 -5.71 -5.33 -4.61
CA GLY A 53 -5.60 -5.65 -6.03
C GLY A 53 -6.93 -5.81 -6.75
N ARG A 54 -6.91 -6.64 -7.78
CA ARG A 54 -8.09 -6.94 -8.62
C ARG A 54 -8.71 -8.25 -8.19
N LEU A 55 -10.04 -8.34 -8.28
CA LEU A 55 -10.77 -9.59 -8.23
C LEU A 55 -11.08 -10.06 -9.66
N LYS A 56 -11.10 -11.37 -9.85
CA LYS A 56 -11.55 -12.00 -11.08
C LYS A 56 -13.00 -11.57 -11.37
N ASP A 57 -13.24 -11.11 -12.59
CA ASP A 57 -14.53 -10.57 -13.01
C ASP A 57 -15.09 -9.45 -12.12
N LYS A 58 -14.23 -8.79 -11.30
CA LYS A 58 -14.60 -7.78 -10.29
C LYS A 58 -15.60 -8.30 -9.25
N THR A 59 -15.66 -9.60 -9.05
CA THR A 59 -16.70 -10.28 -8.26
C THR A 59 -16.06 -11.22 -7.24
N TYR A 60 -16.67 -11.31 -6.07
CA TYR A 60 -16.42 -12.36 -5.10
C TYR A 60 -17.75 -12.92 -4.58
N THR A 61 -17.70 -14.10 -4.00
CA THR A 61 -18.86 -14.72 -3.36
C THR A 61 -18.61 -14.94 -1.87
N VAL A 62 -19.67 -14.84 -1.09
CA VAL A 62 -19.73 -15.27 0.29
C VAL A 62 -21.08 -15.89 0.58
N GLY A 63 -21.10 -17.09 1.17
CA GLY A 63 -22.34 -17.81 1.42
C GLY A 63 -23.18 -18.08 0.16
N GLY A 64 -22.51 -18.22 -1.00
CA GLY A 64 -23.16 -18.43 -2.30
C GLY A 64 -23.78 -17.18 -2.93
N LYS A 65 -23.66 -16.01 -2.32
CA LYS A 65 -24.13 -14.74 -2.88
C LYS A 65 -22.95 -13.96 -3.47
N ALA A 66 -23.11 -13.46 -4.70
CA ALA A 66 -22.12 -12.67 -5.40
C ALA A 66 -22.20 -11.18 -5.03
N TYR A 67 -21.03 -10.53 -4.96
CA TYR A 67 -20.86 -9.11 -4.74
C TYR A 67 -19.84 -8.56 -5.72
N GLU A 68 -20.13 -7.39 -6.28
CA GLU A 68 -19.19 -6.68 -7.16
C GLU A 68 -18.44 -5.61 -6.37
N ILE A 69 -17.11 -5.56 -6.57
CA ILE A 69 -16.26 -4.55 -5.97
C ILE A 69 -15.11 -4.20 -6.91
N THR A 70 -14.70 -2.94 -6.94
CA THR A 70 -13.62 -2.48 -7.80
C THR A 70 -12.26 -2.81 -7.22
N GLN A 71 -11.24 -2.78 -8.07
CA GLN A 71 -9.83 -2.93 -7.68
C GLN A 71 -9.49 -2.07 -6.45
N HIS A 72 -8.83 -2.68 -5.46
CA HIS A 72 -8.44 -2.09 -4.19
C HIS A 72 -9.61 -1.66 -3.28
N GLY A 73 -10.82 -2.11 -3.57
CA GLY A 73 -12.01 -1.80 -2.77
C GLY A 73 -12.43 -0.33 -2.85
N PHE A 74 -13.19 0.09 -1.85
CA PHE A 74 -13.80 1.42 -1.79
C PHE A 74 -13.16 2.37 -0.77
N GLY A 75 -12.28 1.89 0.11
CA GLY A 75 -11.70 2.71 1.17
C GLY A 75 -11.05 3.99 0.68
N ARG A 76 -10.35 3.91 -0.44
CA ARG A 76 -9.66 5.04 -1.09
C ARG A 76 -10.58 6.05 -1.79
N ASP A 77 -11.87 5.74 -1.96
CA ASP A 77 -12.83 6.56 -2.72
C ASP A 77 -13.92 7.17 -1.84
N LEU A 78 -13.88 6.89 -0.52
CA LEU A 78 -14.86 7.40 0.44
C LEU A 78 -14.25 8.42 1.39
N GLU A 79 -15.09 9.31 1.91
CA GLU A 79 -14.73 10.23 2.99
C GLU A 79 -14.66 9.47 4.33
N TRP A 80 -13.57 9.66 5.06
CA TRP A 80 -13.35 9.12 6.40
C TRP A 80 -13.52 10.22 7.43
N GLN A 81 -14.06 9.86 8.59
CA GLN A 81 -14.18 10.78 9.70
C GLN A 81 -12.85 10.95 10.42
N GLY A 82 -12.22 12.11 10.23
CA GLY A 82 -10.95 12.45 10.87
C GLY A 82 -11.13 12.92 12.31
N LYS A 83 -10.22 12.51 13.20
CA LYS A 83 -10.13 12.95 14.58
C LYS A 83 -8.68 13.17 14.98
N ARG A 84 -8.34 14.39 15.38
CA ARG A 84 -7.01 14.67 15.95
C ARG A 84 -6.89 14.03 17.34
N VAL A 85 -5.84 13.25 17.56
CA VAL A 85 -5.52 12.63 18.84
C VAL A 85 -4.48 13.47 19.60
N SER A 86 -3.47 13.98 18.87
CA SER A 86 -2.44 14.89 19.37
C SER A 86 -1.87 15.72 18.23
N ASP A 87 -0.86 16.56 18.48
CA ASP A 87 -0.17 17.32 17.42
C ASP A 87 0.54 16.41 16.40
N CYS A 88 0.95 15.22 16.82
CA CYS A 88 1.65 14.23 16.00
C CYS A 88 0.81 12.98 15.68
N CYS A 89 -0.50 12.97 16.03
CA CYS A 89 -1.34 11.79 15.81
C CYS A 89 -2.75 12.17 15.36
N VAL A 90 -3.23 11.51 14.32
CA VAL A 90 -4.61 11.62 13.80
C VAL A 90 -5.17 10.24 13.48
N GLU A 91 -6.43 10.06 13.69
CA GLU A 91 -7.21 8.88 13.32
C GLU A 91 -8.25 9.25 12.26
N PHE A 92 -8.45 8.36 11.31
CA PHE A 92 -9.53 8.41 10.34
C PHE A 92 -10.36 7.15 10.46
N ARG A 93 -11.68 7.27 10.53
CA ARG A 93 -12.59 6.15 10.71
C ARG A 93 -13.59 6.07 9.57
N LEU A 94 -13.73 4.88 9.02
CA LEU A 94 -14.76 4.50 8.05
C LEU A 94 -15.60 3.38 8.67
N GLU A 95 -16.92 3.55 8.63
CA GLU A 95 -17.87 2.52 9.08
C GLU A 95 -18.74 2.09 7.90
N GLN A 96 -19.39 0.93 8.06
CA GLN A 96 -20.34 0.44 7.08
C GLN A 96 -21.48 1.45 6.85
N SER A 97 -22.04 1.43 5.68
CA SER A 97 -23.18 2.22 5.25
C SER A 97 -24.06 1.41 4.29
N GLU A 98 -25.26 1.88 4.00
CA GLU A 98 -26.12 1.28 2.99
C GLU A 98 -25.43 1.21 1.59
N PHE A 99 -24.52 2.12 1.33
CA PHE A 99 -23.71 2.10 0.11
C PHE A 99 -22.68 0.97 0.13
N THR A 100 -21.88 0.85 1.19
CA THR A 100 -20.83 -0.18 1.28
C THR A 100 -21.41 -1.59 1.40
N LYS A 101 -22.57 -1.77 2.05
CA LYS A 101 -23.26 -3.07 2.16
C LYS A 101 -23.67 -3.70 0.84
N LYS A 102 -23.81 -2.90 -0.21
CA LYS A 102 -24.08 -3.43 -1.58
C LYS A 102 -22.89 -4.17 -2.16
N MET A 103 -21.69 -3.78 -1.77
CA MET A 103 -20.42 -4.31 -2.25
C MET A 103 -19.73 -5.23 -1.24
N TYR A 104 -19.98 -4.99 0.08
CA TYR A 104 -19.31 -5.66 1.18
C TYR A 104 -20.32 -5.84 2.33
N PRO A 105 -20.84 -7.07 2.55
CA PRO A 105 -22.07 -7.25 3.34
C PRO A 105 -21.92 -7.17 4.85
N TRP A 106 -20.73 -7.01 5.36
CA TRP A 106 -20.45 -6.99 6.79
C TRP A 106 -20.62 -5.61 7.43
N ASP A 107 -21.02 -5.61 8.70
CA ASP A 107 -20.89 -4.46 9.56
C ASP A 107 -19.45 -4.38 10.06
N PHE A 108 -18.77 -3.34 9.68
CA PHE A 108 -17.35 -3.15 9.98
C PHE A 108 -17.08 -1.74 10.52
N ALA A 109 -15.95 -1.58 11.17
CA ALA A 109 -15.28 -0.30 11.28
C ALA A 109 -13.81 -0.49 10.91
N CYS A 110 -13.30 0.42 10.11
CA CYS A 110 -11.89 0.50 9.79
C CYS A 110 -11.36 1.85 10.28
N THR A 111 -10.29 1.83 11.07
CA THR A 111 -9.60 3.04 11.52
C THR A 111 -8.19 3.03 10.99
N VAL A 112 -7.79 4.13 10.36
CA VAL A 112 -6.39 4.36 9.98
C VAL A 112 -5.83 5.44 10.89
N ARG A 113 -4.77 5.08 11.63
CA ARG A 113 -4.08 6.00 12.54
C ARG A 113 -2.71 6.34 11.97
N TYR A 114 -2.42 7.62 11.90
CA TYR A 114 -1.12 8.16 11.52
C TYR A 114 -0.44 8.76 12.75
N THR A 115 0.80 8.34 13.00
CA THR A 115 1.62 8.89 14.09
C THR A 115 2.98 9.31 13.55
N LEU A 116 3.29 10.60 13.68
CA LEU A 116 4.57 11.19 13.30
C LEU A 116 5.50 11.22 14.53
N ASP A 117 6.63 10.49 14.45
CA ASP A 117 7.66 10.47 15.50
C ASP A 117 9.05 10.69 14.87
N GLY A 118 9.66 11.83 15.14
CA GLY A 118 10.91 12.24 14.51
C GLY A 118 10.79 12.24 12.98
N ALA A 119 11.58 11.42 12.33
CA ALA A 119 11.57 11.24 10.87
C ALA A 119 10.70 10.05 10.41
N SER A 120 9.94 9.44 11.31
CA SER A 120 9.13 8.25 11.07
C SER A 120 7.64 8.56 11.10
N LEU A 121 6.91 8.04 10.11
CA LEU A 121 5.45 8.06 10.07
C LEU A 121 4.95 6.63 10.17
N LYS A 122 4.30 6.29 11.28
CA LYS A 122 3.62 5.01 11.46
C LYS A 122 2.19 5.12 10.92
N LYS A 123 1.77 4.14 10.11
CA LYS A 123 0.40 3.95 9.63
C LYS A 123 -0.14 2.63 10.19
N GLU A 124 -1.22 2.70 10.97
CA GLU A 124 -1.89 1.56 11.57
C GLU A 124 -3.27 1.40 10.96
N HIS A 125 -3.60 0.17 10.54
CA HIS A 125 -4.91 -0.21 9.99
C HIS A 125 -5.61 -1.09 11.01
N ILE A 126 -6.61 -0.55 11.70
CA ILE A 126 -7.36 -1.24 12.73
C ILE A 126 -8.72 -1.60 12.14
N THR A 127 -8.95 -2.89 11.89
CA THR A 127 -10.20 -3.41 11.32
C THR A 127 -10.99 -4.14 12.39
N GLU A 128 -12.27 -3.81 12.53
CA GLU A 128 -13.20 -4.38 13.51
C GLU A 128 -14.35 -5.09 12.78
N ASN A 129 -14.63 -6.33 13.13
CA ASN A 129 -15.86 -7.02 12.73
C ASN A 129 -16.98 -6.70 13.72
N ARG A 130 -17.99 -5.99 13.25
CA ARG A 130 -19.20 -5.62 14.00
C ARG A 130 -20.42 -6.42 13.61
N SER A 131 -20.25 -7.38 12.69
CA SER A 131 -21.29 -8.32 12.30
C SER A 131 -21.45 -9.43 13.33
N ASP A 132 -22.54 -10.15 13.22
CA ASP A 132 -22.81 -11.41 13.96
C ASP A 132 -22.25 -12.65 13.23
N THR A 133 -21.59 -12.45 12.09
CA THR A 133 -20.98 -13.50 11.25
C THR A 133 -19.49 -13.28 11.07
N THR A 134 -18.77 -14.32 10.67
CA THR A 134 -17.35 -14.23 10.29
C THR A 134 -17.17 -13.26 9.14
N MET A 135 -16.25 -12.31 9.28
CA MET A 135 -15.89 -11.30 8.29
C MET A 135 -14.56 -11.67 7.63
N TYR A 136 -14.52 -11.55 6.32
CA TYR A 136 -13.30 -11.69 5.50
C TYR A 136 -12.91 -10.33 4.95
N TYR A 137 -11.65 -9.96 5.08
CA TYR A 137 -11.17 -8.66 4.61
C TYR A 137 -9.71 -8.70 4.17
N GLU A 138 -9.33 -7.69 3.45
CA GLU A 138 -7.98 -7.46 3.00
C GLU A 138 -7.63 -5.99 3.22
N VAL A 139 -6.37 -5.73 3.53
CA VAL A 139 -5.89 -4.37 3.76
C VAL A 139 -4.46 -4.21 3.27
N GLY A 140 -4.12 -3.01 2.82
CA GLY A 140 -2.75 -2.68 2.42
C GLY A 140 -2.54 -1.19 2.23
N GLY A 141 -1.29 -0.83 2.02
CA GLY A 141 -0.85 0.50 1.60
C GLY A 141 -0.41 0.49 0.14
N HIS A 142 -0.44 1.67 -0.47
CA HIS A 142 0.01 1.88 -1.86
C HIS A 142 0.71 3.25 -1.95
N ASP A 143 1.70 3.44 -1.09
CA ASP A 143 2.33 4.75 -0.87
C ASP A 143 3.34 5.06 -1.98
N ALA A 144 3.08 6.13 -2.75
CA ALA A 144 3.96 6.58 -3.83
C ALA A 144 4.97 7.61 -3.30
N TYR A 145 6.24 7.32 -3.50
CA TYR A 145 7.34 8.18 -3.08
C TYR A 145 8.06 8.78 -4.29
N ASN A 146 8.24 10.09 -4.26
CA ASN A 146 9.02 10.80 -5.25
C ASN A 146 10.45 10.26 -5.32
N LEU A 147 11.00 10.27 -6.52
CA LEU A 147 12.43 10.10 -6.82
C LEU A 147 13.01 11.45 -7.20
N CYS A 148 14.32 11.51 -7.48
CA CYS A 148 15.01 12.75 -7.88
C CYS A 148 14.89 13.84 -6.79
N TRP A 149 15.33 13.51 -5.58
CA TRP A 149 15.26 14.40 -4.40
C TRP A 149 16.21 15.58 -4.48
N GLN A 150 17.20 15.54 -5.38
CA GLN A 150 18.17 16.61 -5.62
C GLN A 150 18.37 16.84 -7.12
N ASP A 151 18.80 18.06 -7.44
CA ASP A 151 19.15 18.43 -8.82
C ASP A 151 20.23 17.52 -9.40
N GLY A 152 20.05 17.10 -10.65
CA GLY A 152 20.99 16.24 -11.37
C GLY A 152 20.87 14.74 -11.10
N GLU A 153 19.92 14.32 -10.26
CA GLU A 153 19.55 12.92 -10.10
C GLU A 153 18.62 12.46 -11.21
N GLN A 154 18.72 11.17 -11.54
CA GLN A 154 17.87 10.50 -12.52
C GLN A 154 17.18 9.30 -11.88
N ILE A 155 16.06 8.87 -12.41
CA ILE A 155 15.30 7.72 -11.91
C ILE A 155 16.18 6.46 -11.83
N THR A 156 17.08 6.28 -12.80
CA THR A 156 18.03 5.17 -12.86
C THR A 156 19.15 5.21 -11.81
N ASP A 157 19.26 6.30 -11.06
CA ASP A 157 20.15 6.36 -9.89
C ASP A 157 19.54 5.70 -8.66
N TYR A 158 18.24 5.36 -8.72
CA TYR A 158 17.47 4.83 -7.59
C TYR A 158 17.30 3.32 -7.64
N TYR A 159 17.12 2.74 -6.47
CA TYR A 159 16.87 1.33 -6.26
C TYR A 159 15.95 1.11 -5.06
N VAL A 160 15.33 -0.07 -5.00
CA VAL A 160 14.69 -0.58 -3.77
C VAL A 160 15.59 -1.68 -3.21
N ALA A 161 16.10 -1.51 -2.00
CA ALA A 161 16.91 -2.51 -1.32
C ALA A 161 16.03 -3.39 -0.42
N PHE A 162 16.35 -4.69 -0.39
CA PHE A 162 15.76 -5.69 0.48
C PHE A 162 16.85 -6.36 1.30
N GLU A 163 16.67 -6.44 2.61
CA GLU A 163 17.67 -7.00 3.51
C GLU A 163 17.59 -8.54 3.56
N GLY A 164 18.75 -9.18 3.64
CA GLY A 164 18.85 -10.61 3.90
C GLY A 164 18.52 -11.54 2.72
N THR A 165 18.37 -10.98 1.50
CA THR A 165 18.17 -11.75 0.28
C THR A 165 18.90 -11.13 -0.90
N ASP A 166 19.30 -11.96 -1.85
CA ASP A 166 19.86 -11.60 -3.14
C ASP A 166 18.89 -11.93 -4.30
N THR A 167 17.70 -12.40 -3.99
CA THR A 167 16.67 -12.78 -4.97
C THR A 167 15.28 -12.58 -4.37
N LEU A 168 14.36 -11.96 -5.12
CA LEU A 168 12.94 -11.91 -4.75
C LEU A 168 12.20 -13.11 -5.35
N SER A 169 11.33 -13.74 -4.56
CA SER A 169 10.31 -14.65 -5.07
C SER A 169 9.21 -13.81 -5.73
N ARG A 170 9.21 -13.75 -7.06
CA ARG A 170 8.22 -12.98 -7.81
C ARG A 170 6.95 -13.80 -8.02
N ILE A 171 5.82 -13.20 -7.71
CA ILE A 171 4.50 -13.74 -8.00
C ILE A 171 4.16 -13.35 -9.44
N GLU A 172 3.90 -14.35 -10.29
CA GLU A 172 3.69 -14.13 -11.72
C GLU A 172 2.21 -13.89 -12.06
N THR A 173 1.99 -13.11 -13.11
CA THR A 173 0.65 -12.80 -13.64
C THR A 173 0.50 -13.29 -15.08
N ASP A 174 -0.73 -13.56 -15.49
CA ASP A 174 -1.10 -13.80 -16.87
C ASP A 174 -1.28 -12.49 -17.67
N GLU A 175 -1.62 -12.58 -18.95
CA GLU A 175 -1.83 -11.43 -19.84
C GLU A 175 -2.97 -10.49 -19.37
N SER A 176 -3.89 -10.99 -18.54
CA SER A 176 -4.98 -10.20 -17.93
C SER A 176 -4.57 -9.55 -16.60
N VAL A 177 -3.30 -9.70 -16.21
CA VAL A 177 -2.76 -9.23 -14.91
C VAL A 177 -3.47 -9.91 -13.74
N MET A 178 -3.95 -11.15 -13.92
CA MET A 178 -4.41 -12.03 -12.86
C MET A 178 -3.27 -12.93 -12.41
N LEU A 179 -3.23 -13.26 -11.12
CA LEU A 179 -2.15 -14.12 -10.60
C LEU A 179 -2.23 -15.52 -11.22
N THR A 180 -1.05 -16.07 -11.48
CA THR A 180 -0.85 -17.48 -11.75
C THR A 180 -0.37 -18.21 -10.49
N GLN A 181 -0.27 -19.54 -10.55
CA GLN A 181 0.36 -20.32 -9.48
C GLN A 181 1.88 -20.37 -9.61
N GLU A 182 2.42 -19.76 -10.65
CA GLU A 182 3.86 -19.75 -10.91
C GLU A 182 4.57 -18.72 -10.04
N ARG A 183 5.81 -19.04 -9.73
CA ARG A 183 6.74 -18.16 -9.03
C ARG A 183 8.01 -18.01 -9.85
N GLY A 184 8.34 -16.79 -10.18
CA GLY A 184 9.59 -16.42 -10.80
C GLY A 184 10.65 -16.00 -9.78
N ALA A 185 11.82 -15.66 -10.30
CA ALA A 185 12.92 -15.13 -9.50
C ALA A 185 13.41 -13.81 -10.09
N VAL A 186 13.50 -12.77 -9.26
CA VAL A 186 14.12 -11.51 -9.64
C VAL A 186 15.45 -11.38 -8.89
N PRO A 187 16.59 -11.51 -9.57
CA PRO A 187 17.89 -11.36 -8.94
C PRO A 187 18.11 -9.91 -8.49
N LEU A 188 18.73 -9.76 -7.34
CA LEU A 188 19.12 -8.46 -6.77
C LEU A 188 20.63 -8.28 -6.87
N ALA A 189 21.07 -7.09 -7.22
CA ALA A 189 22.47 -6.72 -7.19
C ALA A 189 22.80 -6.13 -5.81
N ASP A 190 23.54 -6.87 -4.98
CA ASP A 190 23.83 -6.50 -3.59
C ASP A 190 22.54 -6.16 -2.79
N GLY A 191 21.52 -7.01 -2.90
CA GLY A 191 20.22 -6.81 -2.24
C GLY A 191 19.37 -5.66 -2.84
N ARG A 192 19.75 -5.13 -4.01
CA ARG A 192 19.11 -3.96 -4.64
C ARG A 192 18.36 -4.35 -5.91
N LEU A 193 17.15 -3.87 -6.03
CA LEU A 193 16.31 -3.89 -7.23
C LEU A 193 16.44 -2.51 -7.91
N PRO A 194 17.20 -2.37 -9.00
CA PRO A 194 17.34 -1.10 -9.71
C PRO A 194 15.99 -0.65 -10.28
N ILE A 195 15.66 0.63 -10.12
CA ILE A 195 14.44 1.19 -10.68
C ILE A 195 14.69 1.55 -12.15
N SER A 196 13.89 0.97 -13.02
CA SER A 196 13.83 1.31 -14.43
C SER A 196 12.39 1.28 -14.92
N ARG A 197 12.15 1.89 -16.07
CA ARG A 197 10.86 1.83 -16.73
C ARG A 197 10.45 0.38 -17.02
N GLU A 198 11.37 -0.41 -17.55
CA GLU A 198 11.17 -1.79 -18.01
C GLU A 198 10.83 -2.75 -16.88
N LEU A 199 11.21 -2.42 -15.63
CA LEU A 199 10.89 -3.20 -14.44
C LEU A 199 9.38 -3.40 -14.29
N PHE A 200 8.59 -2.42 -14.70
CA PHE A 200 7.14 -2.36 -14.55
C PHE A 200 6.36 -2.67 -15.84
N ALA A 201 7.03 -3.21 -16.87
CA ALA A 201 6.36 -3.52 -18.14
C ALA A 201 5.23 -4.55 -18.00
N ASN A 202 5.33 -5.44 -17.01
CA ASN A 202 4.32 -6.44 -16.66
C ASN A 202 3.64 -6.14 -15.32
N ASP A 203 3.30 -4.85 -15.07
CA ASP A 203 2.69 -4.37 -13.81
C ASP A 203 3.68 -4.44 -12.61
N ALA A 204 3.20 -4.60 -11.39
CA ALA A 204 3.99 -4.58 -10.17
C ALA A 204 4.97 -5.77 -10.05
N VAL A 205 6.10 -5.53 -9.39
CA VAL A 205 6.96 -6.61 -8.87
C VAL A 205 6.38 -7.02 -7.52
N MET A 206 5.56 -8.06 -7.51
CA MET A 206 4.95 -8.61 -6.29
C MET A 206 5.84 -9.71 -5.73
N THR A 207 6.06 -9.70 -4.41
CA THR A 207 6.94 -10.66 -3.74
C THR A 207 6.36 -11.14 -2.41
N GLU A 208 6.81 -12.30 -1.98
CA GLU A 208 6.46 -12.96 -0.72
C GLU A 208 7.68 -13.60 -0.07
N GLY A 209 7.54 -14.01 1.19
CA GLY A 209 8.59 -14.80 1.87
C GLY A 209 9.88 -14.02 2.15
N LEU A 210 9.83 -12.70 2.23
CA LEU A 210 10.99 -11.88 2.55
C LEU A 210 11.52 -12.20 3.95
N PRO A 211 12.82 -12.48 4.11
CA PRO A 211 13.41 -12.83 5.41
C PRO A 211 13.38 -11.64 6.39
N VAL A 212 13.49 -10.43 5.87
CA VAL A 212 13.32 -9.17 6.60
C VAL A 212 12.25 -8.36 5.89
N ARG A 213 11.15 -8.06 6.57
CA ARG A 213 10.03 -7.29 6.01
C ARG A 213 10.32 -5.79 6.08
N ARG A 214 11.33 -5.41 5.30
CA ARG A 214 11.83 -4.04 5.16
C ARG A 214 12.24 -3.78 3.72
N ALA A 215 11.83 -2.64 3.19
CA ALA A 215 12.23 -2.16 1.87
C ALA A 215 12.75 -0.73 1.99
N THR A 216 13.84 -0.41 1.28
CA THR A 216 14.46 0.91 1.32
C THR A 216 14.65 1.47 -0.08
N ILE A 217 14.01 2.58 -0.39
CA ILE A 217 14.36 3.39 -1.56
C ILE A 217 15.64 4.13 -1.24
N GLY A 218 16.66 3.92 -2.06
CA GLY A 218 17.96 4.59 -1.94
C GLY A 218 18.42 5.16 -3.28
N CYS A 219 19.39 6.06 -3.22
CA CYS A 219 20.04 6.67 -4.37
C CYS A 219 21.53 6.34 -4.39
N THR A 220 22.10 6.08 -5.56
CA THR A 220 23.54 5.79 -5.71
C THR A 220 24.42 7.04 -5.56
N LYS A 221 23.84 8.24 -5.65
CA LYS A 221 24.56 9.52 -5.61
C LYS A 221 24.65 10.18 -4.23
N ASN A 222 23.82 9.71 -3.27
CA ASN A 222 23.81 10.28 -1.91
C ASN A 222 23.33 9.23 -0.89
N SER A 223 23.30 9.62 0.41
CA SER A 223 22.90 8.75 1.51
C SER A 223 21.45 8.88 1.94
N ARG A 224 20.64 9.67 1.21
CA ARG A 224 19.22 9.82 1.51
C ARG A 224 18.47 8.53 1.24
N SER A 225 17.48 8.26 2.05
CA SER A 225 16.68 7.05 1.88
C SER A 225 15.28 7.20 2.47
N ILE A 226 14.36 6.38 1.95
CA ILE A 226 13.04 6.13 2.53
C ILE A 226 12.98 4.65 2.85
N THR A 227 12.87 4.32 4.14
CA THR A 227 12.77 2.93 4.60
C THR A 227 11.37 2.65 5.09
N MET A 228 10.76 1.57 4.60
CA MET A 228 9.48 1.05 5.07
C MET A 228 9.67 -0.27 5.80
N ASP A 229 9.32 -0.30 7.09
CA ASP A 229 9.20 -1.51 7.90
C ASP A 229 7.74 -1.97 7.89
N PHE A 230 7.47 -3.21 7.43
CA PHE A 230 6.11 -3.74 7.22
C PHE A 230 5.94 -5.15 7.80
N THR A 231 6.42 -5.36 9.01
CA THR A 231 6.47 -6.69 9.67
C THR A 231 5.11 -7.39 9.75
N ASP A 232 4.01 -6.64 9.82
CA ASP A 232 2.66 -7.17 9.94
C ASP A 232 2.06 -7.64 8.60
N PHE A 233 2.76 -7.43 7.48
CA PHE A 233 2.28 -7.75 6.13
C PHE A 233 3.08 -8.89 5.50
N ASP A 234 2.39 -9.84 4.90
CA ASP A 234 2.99 -11.06 4.35
C ASP A 234 3.51 -10.87 2.93
N TYR A 235 2.92 -9.92 2.19
CA TYR A 235 3.23 -9.65 0.79
C TYR A 235 3.69 -8.21 0.62
N PHE A 236 4.47 -8.00 -0.43
CA PHE A 236 4.97 -6.67 -0.77
C PHE A 236 5.01 -6.48 -2.28
N ALA A 237 4.65 -5.28 -2.73
CA ALA A 237 4.80 -4.93 -4.13
C ALA A 237 5.58 -3.63 -4.30
N VAL A 238 6.33 -3.57 -5.40
CA VAL A 238 6.98 -2.37 -5.91
C VAL A 238 6.36 -2.05 -7.25
N TRP A 239 5.85 -0.83 -7.41
CA TRP A 239 5.16 -0.45 -8.62
C TRP A 239 5.42 1.00 -9.05
N SER A 240 5.38 1.21 -10.34
CA SER A 240 5.28 2.51 -10.99
C SER A 240 4.53 2.36 -12.32
N PRO A 241 3.76 3.34 -12.78
CA PRO A 241 3.05 3.19 -14.05
C PRO A 241 4.00 3.05 -15.22
N TYR A 242 3.75 2.05 -16.08
CA TYR A 242 4.48 1.86 -17.32
C TYR A 242 3.98 2.87 -18.37
N LYS A 243 4.77 3.90 -18.64
CA LYS A 243 4.47 4.99 -19.58
C LYS A 243 5.55 5.03 -20.68
N ASP A 244 5.41 5.91 -21.65
CA ASP A 244 6.40 6.11 -22.72
C ASP A 244 7.77 6.52 -22.18
N THR A 245 7.80 7.24 -21.07
CA THR A 245 9.00 7.59 -20.31
C THR A 245 8.91 7.07 -18.89
N ALA A 246 10.05 6.90 -18.23
CA ALA A 246 10.09 6.60 -16.79
C ALA A 246 9.45 7.73 -16.00
N VAL A 247 8.71 7.39 -14.95
CA VAL A 247 8.01 8.37 -14.10
C VAL A 247 8.78 8.62 -12.80
N PRO A 248 8.70 9.84 -12.21
CA PRO A 248 9.58 10.24 -11.12
C PRO A 248 9.11 9.79 -9.73
N PHE A 249 8.47 8.63 -9.63
CA PHE A 249 8.08 8.04 -8.35
C PHE A 249 8.05 6.51 -8.42
N VAL A 250 8.05 5.89 -7.25
CA VAL A 250 7.83 4.45 -7.07
C VAL A 250 6.91 4.23 -5.87
N CYS A 251 6.00 3.26 -5.98
CA CYS A 251 5.16 2.83 -4.87
C CYS A 251 5.84 1.71 -4.08
N LEU A 252 5.73 1.80 -2.76
CA LEU A 252 6.00 0.73 -1.81
C LEU A 252 4.68 0.26 -1.22
N GLU A 253 4.37 -1.01 -1.40
CA GLU A 253 3.03 -1.52 -1.18
C GLU A 253 3.02 -2.74 -0.26
N PRO A 254 2.89 -2.55 1.06
CA PRO A 254 2.68 -3.65 1.99
C PRO A 254 1.25 -4.15 1.90
N TRP A 255 1.06 -5.46 1.67
CA TRP A 255 -0.25 -6.09 1.48
C TRP A 255 -0.48 -7.24 2.45
N SER A 256 -1.69 -7.34 3.01
CA SER A 256 -2.09 -8.47 3.87
C SER A 256 -2.39 -9.73 3.09
N THR A 257 -2.68 -9.60 1.79
CA THR A 257 -3.03 -10.68 0.86
C THR A 257 -2.62 -10.29 -0.55
N LEU A 258 -2.91 -11.14 -1.51
CA LEU A 258 -2.64 -10.95 -2.94
C LEU A 258 -3.91 -10.57 -3.73
N PRO A 259 -3.80 -9.99 -4.94
CA PRO A 259 -4.88 -9.95 -5.91
C PRO A 259 -5.45 -11.34 -6.22
N ASP A 260 -6.57 -11.43 -6.94
CA ASP A 260 -7.08 -12.73 -7.38
C ASP A 260 -6.20 -13.37 -8.46
N GLY A 261 -6.22 -14.71 -8.45
CA GLY A 261 -5.70 -15.52 -9.53
C GLY A 261 -6.79 -15.99 -10.48
N SER A 262 -6.43 -16.23 -11.74
CA SER A 262 -7.33 -16.79 -12.76
C SER A 262 -7.88 -18.18 -12.37
N TYR A 263 -7.18 -18.88 -11.47
CA TYR A 263 -7.50 -20.21 -10.95
C TYR A 263 -8.48 -20.21 -9.76
N LEU A 264 -8.82 -19.05 -9.18
CA LEU A 264 -9.72 -18.96 -8.02
C LEU A 264 -11.20 -19.05 -8.44
N ASP A 265 -12.03 -19.50 -7.49
CA ASP A 265 -13.45 -19.81 -7.67
C ASP A 265 -14.41 -18.69 -7.22
N HIS A 266 -13.89 -17.47 -7.02
CA HIS A 266 -14.56 -16.29 -6.46
C HIS A 266 -14.94 -16.39 -4.97
N ALA A 267 -14.82 -17.52 -4.29
CA ALA A 267 -15.13 -17.62 -2.87
C ALA A 267 -14.06 -16.88 -2.06
N ILE A 268 -14.46 -15.80 -1.39
CA ILE A 268 -13.51 -14.96 -0.64
C ILE A 268 -12.81 -15.75 0.48
N GLU A 269 -13.51 -16.72 1.07
CA GLU A 269 -12.98 -17.60 2.10
C GLU A 269 -11.84 -18.51 1.63
N ASN A 270 -11.73 -18.76 0.32
CA ASN A 270 -10.69 -19.58 -0.30
C ASN A 270 -9.50 -18.78 -0.79
N LYS A 271 -9.55 -17.45 -0.69
CA LYS A 271 -8.49 -16.59 -1.17
C LYS A 271 -7.26 -16.68 -0.26
N GLU A 272 -6.10 -16.88 -0.85
CA GLU A 272 -4.83 -16.98 -0.13
C GLU A 272 -4.52 -15.68 0.63
N GLY A 273 -4.20 -15.81 1.93
CA GLY A 273 -3.85 -14.69 2.77
C GLY A 273 -5.03 -13.81 3.22
N VAL A 274 -6.28 -14.14 2.83
CA VAL A 274 -7.45 -13.39 3.30
C VAL A 274 -7.48 -13.35 4.84
N ARG A 275 -7.73 -12.18 5.39
CA ARG A 275 -7.84 -11.99 6.85
C ARG A 275 -9.24 -12.35 7.31
N VAL A 276 -9.32 -12.93 8.49
CA VAL A 276 -10.57 -13.46 9.06
C VAL A 276 -10.78 -12.90 10.45
N LEU A 277 -11.93 -12.26 10.69
CA LEU A 277 -12.32 -11.79 12.01
C LEU A 277 -13.65 -12.43 12.42
N GLN A 278 -13.66 -13.07 13.58
CA GLN A 278 -14.91 -13.55 14.20
C GLN A 278 -15.73 -12.35 14.71
N PRO A 279 -17.03 -12.51 14.97
CA PRO A 279 -17.87 -11.47 15.54
C PRO A 279 -17.24 -10.80 16.77
N GLY A 280 -17.15 -9.47 16.75
CA GLY A 280 -16.59 -8.65 17.81
C GLY A 280 -15.06 -8.63 17.88
N GLN A 281 -14.35 -9.33 16.99
CA GLN A 281 -12.88 -9.28 16.93
C GLN A 281 -12.40 -8.05 16.17
N SER A 282 -11.18 -7.65 16.48
CA SER A 282 -10.43 -6.61 15.76
C SER A 282 -8.98 -7.04 15.53
N GLU A 283 -8.36 -6.52 14.49
CA GLU A 283 -6.96 -6.70 14.17
C GLU A 283 -6.31 -5.36 13.82
N ASN A 284 -5.05 -5.19 14.18
CA ASN A 284 -4.24 -4.02 13.85
C ASN A 284 -3.02 -4.45 13.05
N LEU A 285 -2.93 -4.04 11.79
CA LEU A 285 -1.76 -4.22 10.94
C LEU A 285 -1.10 -2.85 10.71
N SER A 286 0.21 -2.78 10.81
CA SER A 286 0.92 -1.50 10.72
C SER A 286 2.21 -1.59 9.91
N PHE A 287 2.58 -0.45 9.33
CA PHE A 287 3.92 -0.25 8.79
C PHE A 287 4.43 1.15 9.15
N THR A 288 5.73 1.30 9.11
CA THR A 288 6.40 2.57 9.44
C THR A 288 7.32 2.99 8.31
N THR A 289 7.14 4.21 7.84
CA THR A 289 8.04 4.83 6.87
C THR A 289 8.96 5.80 7.57
N THR A 290 10.27 5.64 7.40
CA THR A 290 11.29 6.51 7.97
C THR A 290 12.11 7.18 6.88
N ILE A 291 12.26 8.49 6.96
CA ILE A 291 13.06 9.29 6.03
C ILE A 291 14.43 9.59 6.65
N ARG A 292 15.47 9.36 5.88
CA ARG A 292 16.84 9.78 6.20
C ARG A 292 17.31 10.80 5.17
N GLU A 293 17.74 11.96 5.63
CA GLU A 293 18.32 13.05 4.83
C GLU A 293 19.84 13.09 4.87
#